data_088102e465aed17a2ae616be6607f6a9
#
_entry.id   088102e465aed17a2ae616be6607f6a9
#
_cell.length_a   1.000
_cell.length_b   1.000
_cell.length_c   1.000
_cell.angle_alpha   90.00
_cell.angle_beta   90.00
_cell.angle_gamma   90.00
#
_symmetry.space_group_name_H-M   'P 1'
#
loop_
_entity.id
_entity.type
_entity.pdbx_description
1 polymer ?
#
loop_
_entity_poly.entity_id
_entity_poly.type
_entity_poly.pdbx_seq_one_letter_code
_entity_poly.pdbx_strand_id
1 'polypeptide(L)'
;VVYEIHEEKHYVVGRVRIAGNTITRDRVNRRDVALLPGQPLRLEELETTRQRLLEDANVASAQVRTVQGDGPNVADIEVSIEERRHIGTLEVGGGADAGAGEVGYIRVHQPNLDLFRWPRSATDWEGAFQGGGQELELELIPGTKESEYRARFVEPYFFRSDFSFSITGGTAYYDRRTYSEDHIKGAAAIQKFFDRGHRLSLALGYIADAVRVHDLDDDAPADAFDVEGRTFLAYPRLELRLREASRDFFSGPRGFSGLLRLDAAGDVTGSEVDFTRALATLDWSMGFFARIPELEHVLHVGAAFGWMEGRGEPVPLYERFYLGGPRTFPGFEYRRLGPHDGKTPVGGEGDVHGVVDYSFPFLRPEVRPFAIFEWGDLEPALSQISTERFRTAVGGGLQLRFKIAGQLIPANLYWVKALASEPEDREELFSFTLGINF
;
A
#
# COMPACT_ATOMS: atom_id res chain seq x y z
N VAL A 1 -35.89 -33.18 -21.23
CA VAL A 1 -36.37 -31.86 -20.78
C VAL A 1 -36.20 -30.92 -21.94
N VAL A 2 -37.30 -30.37 -22.41
CA VAL A 2 -37.30 -29.35 -23.45
C VAL A 2 -37.46 -28.03 -22.72
N TYR A 3 -36.52 -27.11 -22.88
CA TYR A 3 -36.65 -25.75 -22.40
C TYR A 3 -37.23 -24.89 -23.52
N GLU A 4 -38.37 -24.30 -23.28
CA GLU A 4 -38.98 -23.33 -24.19
C GLU A 4 -38.52 -21.93 -23.75
N ILE A 5 -37.69 -21.27 -24.55
CA ILE A 5 -37.19 -19.94 -24.28
C ILE A 5 -38.08 -18.96 -25.03
N HIS A 6 -38.79 -18.13 -24.27
CA HIS A 6 -39.51 -16.99 -24.84
C HIS A 6 -38.59 -15.77 -24.73
N GLU A 7 -38.13 -15.25 -25.89
CA GLU A 7 -37.40 -13.97 -25.93
C GLU A 7 -38.37 -12.82 -25.60
N GLU A 8 -38.06 -12.11 -24.50
CA GLU A 8 -38.78 -10.89 -24.16
C GLU A 8 -38.23 -9.69 -24.95
N LYS A 9 -38.98 -8.58 -24.94
CA LYS A 9 -38.59 -7.36 -25.63
C LYS A 9 -37.29 -6.79 -25.04
N HIS A 10 -36.33 -6.48 -25.92
CA HIS A 10 -35.13 -5.76 -25.51
C HIS A 10 -35.47 -4.35 -25.02
N TYR A 11 -35.13 -4.03 -23.81
CA TYR A 11 -35.23 -2.69 -23.25
C TYR A 11 -33.92 -1.93 -23.41
N VAL A 12 -34.03 -0.62 -23.63
CA VAL A 12 -32.93 0.31 -23.70
C VAL A 12 -32.96 1.20 -22.43
N VAL A 13 -31.81 1.49 -21.89
CA VAL A 13 -31.69 2.41 -20.75
C VAL A 13 -32.07 3.82 -21.18
N GLY A 14 -33.08 4.38 -20.55
CA GLY A 14 -33.53 5.76 -20.72
C GLY A 14 -32.72 6.72 -19.86
N ARG A 15 -33.39 7.51 -19.04
CA ARG A 15 -32.73 8.43 -18.09
C ARG A 15 -32.27 7.72 -16.83
N VAL A 16 -31.12 8.12 -16.33
CA VAL A 16 -30.62 7.72 -15.01
C VAL A 16 -30.79 8.87 -14.03
N ARG A 17 -31.62 8.68 -13.02
CA ARG A 17 -31.90 9.65 -11.96
C ARG A 17 -31.31 9.15 -10.64
N ILE A 18 -30.55 10.00 -9.97
CA ILE A 18 -29.98 9.73 -8.63
C ILE A 18 -30.70 10.65 -7.65
N ALA A 19 -31.14 10.09 -6.54
CA ALA A 19 -31.83 10.80 -5.48
C ALA A 19 -31.26 10.37 -4.11
N GLY A 20 -31.34 11.27 -3.13
CA GLY A 20 -30.83 11.04 -1.76
C GLY A 20 -29.43 11.56 -1.52
N ASN A 21 -28.71 11.95 -2.55
CA ASN A 21 -27.38 12.57 -2.47
C ASN A 21 -27.49 14.06 -2.05
N THR A 22 -27.58 14.31 -0.78
CA THR A 22 -27.72 15.66 -0.22
C THR A 22 -26.38 16.35 0.03
N ILE A 23 -25.34 15.57 0.31
CA ILE A 23 -23.97 16.02 0.59
C ILE A 23 -23.09 15.84 -0.65
N THR A 24 -23.07 14.63 -1.20
CA THR A 24 -22.21 14.24 -2.33
C THR A 24 -22.77 14.77 -3.65
N ARG A 25 -21.93 15.37 -4.45
CA ARG A 25 -22.31 15.87 -5.78
C ARG A 25 -22.80 14.73 -6.67
N ASP A 26 -23.85 14.94 -7.45
CA ASP A 26 -24.43 13.95 -8.36
C ASP A 26 -23.36 13.29 -9.26
N ARG A 27 -22.41 14.08 -9.73
CA ARG A 27 -21.31 13.60 -10.58
C ARG A 27 -20.44 12.52 -9.91
N VAL A 28 -20.32 12.52 -8.58
CA VAL A 28 -19.52 11.54 -7.83
C VAL A 28 -20.24 10.19 -7.84
N ASN A 29 -21.49 10.17 -7.39
CA ASN A 29 -22.29 8.93 -7.37
C ASN A 29 -22.57 8.38 -8.77
N ARG A 30 -22.64 9.25 -9.78
CA ARG A 30 -22.90 8.85 -11.18
C ARG A 30 -21.76 8.03 -11.78
N ARG A 31 -20.55 8.11 -11.24
CA ARG A 31 -19.40 7.30 -11.70
C ARG A 31 -19.58 5.81 -11.40
N ASP A 32 -20.31 5.48 -10.35
CA ASP A 32 -20.57 4.12 -9.91
C ASP A 32 -21.76 3.47 -10.64
N VAL A 33 -22.47 4.26 -11.43
CA VAL A 33 -23.57 3.75 -12.25
C VAL A 33 -23.02 3.06 -13.49
N ALA A 34 -23.23 1.75 -13.59
CA ALA A 34 -22.79 0.94 -14.74
C ALA A 34 -23.69 1.13 -15.97
N LEU A 35 -24.93 1.57 -15.77
CA LEU A 35 -25.97 1.71 -16.77
C LEU A 35 -25.88 3.07 -17.45
N LEU A 36 -25.61 3.09 -18.74
CA LEU A 36 -25.50 4.32 -19.52
C LEU A 36 -26.75 4.50 -20.42
N PRO A 37 -27.32 5.72 -20.52
CA PRO A 37 -28.41 6.01 -21.42
C PRO A 37 -28.11 5.58 -22.85
N GLY A 38 -29.09 4.93 -23.52
CA GLY A 38 -28.98 4.44 -24.89
C GLY A 38 -28.39 3.04 -25.04
N GLN A 39 -27.89 2.44 -23.98
CA GLN A 39 -27.38 1.05 -24.01
C GLN A 39 -28.50 0.03 -23.74
N PRO A 40 -28.36 -1.23 -24.19
CA PRO A 40 -29.26 -2.31 -23.82
C PRO A 40 -29.32 -2.47 -22.30
N LEU A 41 -30.48 -2.61 -21.73
CA LEU A 41 -30.69 -2.85 -20.31
C LEU A 41 -30.24 -4.28 -19.95
N ARG A 42 -29.24 -4.41 -19.10
CA ARG A 42 -28.78 -5.66 -18.52
C ARG A 42 -29.07 -5.67 -17.03
N LEU A 43 -29.84 -6.66 -16.58
CA LEU A 43 -30.20 -6.76 -15.14
C LEU A 43 -29.00 -6.91 -14.22
N GLU A 44 -27.94 -7.56 -14.70
CA GLU A 44 -26.67 -7.68 -13.97
C GLU A 44 -26.03 -6.33 -13.66
N GLU A 45 -26.22 -5.33 -14.53
CA GLU A 45 -25.68 -3.98 -14.35
C GLU A 45 -26.43 -3.18 -13.28
N LEU A 46 -27.69 -3.54 -12.97
CA LEU A 46 -28.41 -2.96 -11.82
C LEU A 46 -27.76 -3.37 -10.51
N GLU A 47 -27.49 -4.67 -10.37
CA GLU A 47 -26.85 -5.19 -9.16
C GLU A 47 -25.40 -4.70 -9.06
N THR A 48 -24.66 -4.66 -10.18
CA THR A 48 -23.33 -4.08 -10.25
C THR A 48 -23.31 -2.62 -9.81
N THR A 49 -24.28 -1.82 -10.26
CA THR A 49 -24.44 -0.44 -9.84
C THR A 49 -24.70 -0.35 -8.34
N ARG A 50 -25.60 -1.17 -7.81
CA ARG A 50 -25.91 -1.20 -6.39
C ARG A 50 -24.70 -1.55 -5.55
N GLN A 51 -23.93 -2.57 -5.95
CA GLN A 51 -22.72 -3.01 -5.23
C GLN A 51 -21.66 -1.92 -5.23
N ARG A 52 -21.37 -1.27 -6.35
CA ARG A 52 -20.40 -0.18 -6.43
C ARG A 52 -20.76 0.99 -5.54
N LEU A 53 -22.04 1.40 -5.56
CA LEU A 53 -22.50 2.46 -4.67
C LEU A 53 -22.35 2.08 -3.20
N LEU A 54 -22.52 0.80 -2.83
CA LEU A 54 -22.33 0.33 -1.46
C LEU A 54 -20.85 0.20 -1.05
N GLU A 55 -19.96 0.04 -2.02
CA GLU A 55 -18.50 0.05 -1.80
C GLU A 55 -17.98 1.46 -1.50
N ASP A 56 -18.69 2.50 -1.97
CA ASP A 56 -18.36 3.88 -1.62
C ASP A 56 -18.62 4.13 -0.13
N ALA A 57 -17.58 4.60 0.58
CA ALA A 57 -17.65 4.91 2.02
C ALA A 57 -18.78 5.90 2.37
N ASN A 58 -19.19 6.73 1.42
CA ASN A 58 -20.22 7.76 1.57
C ASN A 58 -21.64 7.19 1.61
N VAL A 59 -21.86 5.98 1.11
CA VAL A 59 -23.20 5.40 0.91
C VAL A 59 -23.51 4.39 2.02
N ALA A 60 -24.59 4.64 2.76
CA ALA A 60 -25.09 3.73 3.78
C ALA A 60 -26.00 2.65 3.19
N SER A 61 -26.87 3.05 2.25
CA SER A 61 -27.72 2.14 1.51
C SER A 61 -27.95 2.62 0.08
N ALA A 62 -28.14 1.68 -0.85
CA ALA A 62 -28.40 1.95 -2.24
C ALA A 62 -29.50 1.02 -2.77
N GLN A 63 -30.48 1.58 -3.47
CA GLN A 63 -31.50 0.85 -4.21
C GLN A 63 -31.48 1.29 -5.66
N VAL A 64 -31.45 0.33 -6.58
CA VAL A 64 -31.45 0.58 -8.01
C VAL A 64 -32.66 -0.15 -8.60
N ARG A 65 -33.54 0.58 -9.24
CA ARG A 65 -34.74 0.03 -9.84
C ARG A 65 -34.99 0.59 -11.23
N THR A 66 -35.72 -0.18 -12.03
CA THR A 66 -36.21 0.24 -13.35
C THR A 66 -37.61 0.79 -13.21
N VAL A 67 -37.92 1.86 -13.93
CA VAL A 67 -39.24 2.40 -14.10
C VAL A 67 -39.52 2.57 -15.59
N GLN A 68 -40.81 2.60 -16.00
CA GLN A 68 -41.18 2.81 -17.40
C GLN A 68 -40.68 4.18 -17.86
N GLY A 69 -39.94 4.22 -18.96
CA GLY A 69 -39.44 5.44 -19.59
C GLY A 69 -40.42 5.99 -20.67
N ASP A 70 -39.97 6.98 -21.44
CA ASP A 70 -40.77 7.72 -22.40
C ASP A 70 -41.09 6.91 -23.69
N GLY A 71 -40.84 5.61 -23.73
CA GLY A 71 -41.11 4.77 -24.90
C GLY A 71 -41.48 3.33 -24.53
N PRO A 72 -42.06 2.56 -25.48
CA PRO A 72 -42.57 1.21 -25.20
C PRO A 72 -41.49 0.20 -24.78
N ASN A 73 -40.21 0.47 -25.09
CA ASN A 73 -39.09 -0.41 -24.78
C ASN A 73 -37.96 0.40 -24.10
N VAL A 74 -38.30 1.48 -23.40
CA VAL A 74 -37.34 2.31 -22.67
C VAL A 74 -37.59 2.15 -21.18
N ALA A 75 -36.51 1.84 -20.44
CA ALA A 75 -36.55 1.78 -18.98
C ALA A 75 -35.68 2.88 -18.41
N ASP A 76 -36.26 3.80 -17.64
CA ASP A 76 -35.53 4.76 -16.83
C ASP A 76 -34.98 4.05 -15.60
N ILE A 77 -33.82 4.46 -15.12
CA ILE A 77 -33.15 3.92 -13.93
C ILE A 77 -33.28 4.92 -12.80
N GLU A 78 -33.87 4.49 -11.70
CA GLU A 78 -33.91 5.25 -10.46
C GLU A 78 -32.94 4.66 -9.45
N VAL A 79 -31.99 5.47 -9.05
CA VAL A 79 -30.99 5.17 -8.02
C VAL A 79 -31.36 6.01 -6.78
N SER A 80 -31.72 5.33 -5.70
CA SER A 80 -32.00 5.97 -4.41
C SER A 80 -30.88 5.60 -3.46
N ILE A 81 -30.18 6.60 -2.93
CA ILE A 81 -29.08 6.43 -1.97
C ILE A 81 -29.41 7.11 -0.65
N GLU A 82 -28.89 6.51 0.40
CA GLU A 82 -28.84 7.11 1.73
C GLU A 82 -27.37 7.35 2.07
N GLU A 83 -27.01 8.59 2.36
CA GLU A 83 -25.63 8.98 2.64
C GLU A 83 -25.29 8.82 4.12
N ARG A 84 -24.03 8.43 4.38
CA ARG A 84 -23.46 8.49 5.74
C ARG A 84 -23.05 9.93 6.03
N ARG A 85 -23.45 10.46 7.19
CA ARG A 85 -23.15 11.84 7.57
C ARG A 85 -21.70 12.05 8.01
N HIS A 86 -21.11 11.06 8.67
CA HIS A 86 -19.75 11.12 9.22
C HIS A 86 -18.94 9.95 8.68
N ILE A 87 -18.08 10.23 7.74
CA ILE A 87 -17.27 9.23 7.02
C ILE A 87 -15.78 9.38 7.28
N GLY A 88 -15.36 10.50 7.88
CA GLY A 88 -13.98 10.67 8.31
C GLY A 88 -13.63 9.69 9.42
N THR A 89 -12.46 9.06 9.34
CA THR A 89 -11.94 8.16 10.37
C THR A 89 -10.74 8.76 11.05
N LEU A 90 -10.66 8.57 12.36
CA LEU A 90 -9.49 8.85 13.18
C LEU A 90 -9.03 7.52 13.77
N GLU A 91 -7.85 7.09 13.42
CA GLU A 91 -7.21 5.91 13.98
C GLU A 91 -6.05 6.37 14.85
N VAL A 92 -5.97 5.83 16.06
CA VAL A 92 -4.88 6.09 17.01
C VAL A 92 -4.37 4.75 17.51
N GLY A 93 -3.09 4.56 17.48
CA GLY A 93 -2.48 3.32 17.91
C GLY A 93 -1.01 3.50 18.27
N GLY A 94 -0.36 2.40 18.44
CA GLY A 94 1.08 2.34 18.67
C GLY A 94 1.57 0.93 18.43
N GLY A 95 2.86 0.82 18.27
CA GLY A 95 3.52 -0.45 18.01
C GLY A 95 4.97 -0.41 18.43
N ALA A 96 5.62 -1.54 18.25
CA ALA A 96 7.07 -1.67 18.41
C ALA A 96 7.56 -2.80 17.51
N ASP A 97 8.78 -2.68 17.02
CA ASP A 97 9.49 -3.80 16.44
C ASP A 97 11.00 -3.71 16.73
N ALA A 98 11.70 -4.79 16.46
CA ALA A 98 13.14 -4.89 16.72
C ALA A 98 13.97 -3.85 15.94
N GLY A 99 13.48 -3.38 14.79
CA GLY A 99 14.16 -2.39 13.93
C GLY A 99 13.78 -0.95 14.23
N ALA A 100 12.51 -0.60 14.03
CA ALA A 100 12.00 0.77 14.14
C ALA A 100 11.87 1.27 15.59
N GLY A 101 11.98 0.38 16.59
CA GLY A 101 11.78 0.72 17.99
C GLY A 101 10.31 0.89 18.35
N GLU A 102 10.01 1.76 19.31
CA GLU A 102 8.66 2.10 19.71
C GLU A 102 8.12 3.24 18.86
N VAL A 103 6.88 3.10 18.38
CA VAL A 103 6.22 4.08 17.52
C VAL A 103 4.79 4.35 17.99
N GLY A 104 4.37 5.61 17.92
CA GLY A 104 2.97 6.01 17.96
C GLY A 104 2.39 6.03 16.55
N TYR A 105 1.06 6.05 16.43
CA TYR A 105 0.39 6.12 15.16
C TYR A 105 -0.90 6.91 15.26
N ILE A 106 -1.06 7.90 14.44
CA ILE A 106 -2.29 8.68 14.27
C ILE A 106 -2.56 8.79 12.78
N ARG A 107 -3.70 8.28 12.33
CA ARG A 107 -4.17 8.47 10.95
C ARG A 107 -5.52 9.17 10.97
N VAL A 108 -5.63 10.21 10.18
CA VAL A 108 -6.89 10.86 9.84
C VAL A 108 -7.15 10.61 8.36
N HIS A 109 -8.24 9.95 8.05
CA HIS A 109 -8.68 9.73 6.67
C HIS A 109 -10.04 10.37 6.47
N GLN A 110 -10.14 11.28 5.52
CA GLN A 110 -11.36 11.96 5.09
C GLN A 110 -11.63 11.59 3.63
N PRO A 111 -12.47 10.59 3.36
CA PRO A 111 -13.00 10.33 2.01
C PRO A 111 -14.05 11.39 1.68
N ASN A 112 -14.33 11.58 0.41
CA ASN A 112 -15.35 12.54 -0.05
C ASN A 112 -15.10 14.00 0.33
N LEU A 113 -13.82 14.41 0.43
CA LEU A 113 -13.45 15.81 0.59
C LEU A 113 -13.90 16.64 -0.62
N ASP A 114 -14.21 17.90 -0.40
CA ASP A 114 -14.41 18.92 -1.43
C ASP A 114 -13.66 20.20 -1.04
N LEU A 115 -12.43 20.35 -1.55
CA LEU A 115 -11.58 21.51 -1.26
C LEU A 115 -12.22 22.85 -1.67
N PHE A 116 -13.19 22.84 -2.57
CA PHE A 116 -13.81 24.05 -3.12
C PHE A 116 -15.17 24.37 -2.48
N ARG A 117 -15.68 23.54 -1.59
CA ARG A 117 -16.93 23.77 -0.86
C ARG A 117 -16.68 24.45 0.47
N TRP A 118 -16.36 25.72 0.42
CA TRP A 118 -16.16 26.56 1.60
C TRP A 118 -17.48 26.84 2.32
N PRO A 119 -17.48 26.96 3.65
CA PRO A 119 -18.67 27.37 4.40
C PRO A 119 -19.11 28.77 3.94
N ARG A 120 -20.40 28.94 3.69
CA ARG A 120 -20.95 30.22 3.21
C ARG A 120 -21.20 31.22 4.36
N SER A 121 -21.25 30.75 5.59
CA SER A 121 -21.40 31.55 6.81
C SER A 121 -20.73 30.85 8.00
N ALA A 122 -20.60 31.55 9.12
CA ALA A 122 -20.03 30.98 10.35
C ALA A 122 -20.88 29.83 10.95
N THR A 123 -22.11 29.64 10.47
CA THR A 123 -23.04 28.57 10.90
C THR A 123 -23.18 27.46 9.86
N ASP A 124 -22.60 27.58 8.66
CA ASP A 124 -22.70 26.63 7.55
C ASP A 124 -21.46 25.70 7.48
N TRP A 125 -21.10 25.13 8.62
CA TRP A 125 -20.03 24.17 8.71
C TRP A 125 -20.49 22.73 8.43
N GLU A 126 -21.79 22.46 8.60
CA GLU A 126 -22.38 21.16 8.28
C GLU A 126 -22.33 20.93 6.77
N GLY A 127 -21.52 20.00 6.32
CA GLY A 127 -21.28 19.72 4.90
C GLY A 127 -20.23 20.59 4.21
N ALA A 128 -19.57 21.54 4.93
CA ALA A 128 -18.40 22.22 4.40
C ALA A 128 -17.27 21.22 4.13
N PHE A 129 -16.50 21.46 3.06
CA PHE A 129 -15.41 20.60 2.59
C PHE A 129 -15.81 19.15 2.32
N GLN A 130 -17.09 18.84 2.04
CA GLN A 130 -17.59 17.50 1.76
C GLN A 130 -18.33 17.43 0.43
N GLY A 131 -18.38 16.25 -0.17
CA GLY A 131 -19.20 15.97 -1.35
C GLY A 131 -18.47 16.04 -2.70
N GLY A 132 -17.18 16.27 -2.71
CA GLY A 132 -16.37 16.35 -3.94
C GLY A 132 -15.87 15.01 -4.46
N GLY A 133 -15.84 13.99 -3.63
CA GLY A 133 -15.25 12.68 -3.94
C GLY A 133 -13.72 12.68 -3.94
N GLN A 134 -13.10 13.70 -3.34
CA GLN A 134 -11.66 13.78 -3.10
C GLN A 134 -11.31 13.09 -1.78
N GLU A 135 -10.06 12.67 -1.61
CA GLU A 135 -9.59 12.03 -0.39
C GLU A 135 -8.43 12.82 0.22
N LEU A 136 -8.42 12.92 1.55
CA LEU A 136 -7.31 13.46 2.33
C LEU A 136 -6.93 12.45 3.40
N GLU A 137 -5.65 12.12 3.44
CA GLU A 137 -5.07 11.26 4.46
C GLU A 137 -3.93 12.02 5.14
N LEU A 138 -3.96 12.06 6.47
CA LEU A 138 -2.88 12.55 7.31
C LEU A 138 -2.39 11.39 8.17
N GLU A 139 -1.10 11.13 8.14
CA GLU A 139 -0.48 10.03 8.87
C GLU A 139 0.70 10.57 9.67
N LEU A 140 0.67 10.33 10.97
CA LEU A 140 1.68 10.77 11.91
C LEU A 140 2.20 9.54 12.66
N ILE A 141 3.47 9.23 12.48
CA ILE A 141 4.16 8.09 13.08
C ILE A 141 5.36 8.61 13.86
N PRO A 142 5.15 9.17 15.08
CA PRO A 142 6.26 9.52 15.96
C PRO A 142 6.87 8.23 16.54
N GLY A 143 8.19 8.11 16.49
CA GLY A 143 8.89 6.95 17.00
C GLY A 143 10.23 7.29 17.64
N THR A 144 10.84 6.31 18.29
CA THR A 144 12.12 6.48 19.00
C THR A 144 13.33 6.43 18.08
N LYS A 145 13.26 5.64 17.01
CA LYS A 145 14.32 5.51 16.01
C LYS A 145 13.89 6.01 14.64
N GLU A 146 12.62 5.88 14.33
CA GLU A 146 12.07 6.28 13.04
C GLU A 146 10.79 7.08 13.27
N SER A 147 10.69 8.25 12.65
CA SER A 147 9.47 9.06 12.69
C SER A 147 9.09 9.46 11.27
N GLU A 148 7.80 9.35 10.94
CA GLU A 148 7.28 9.74 9.63
C GLU A 148 5.99 10.55 9.77
N TYR A 149 5.90 11.67 9.06
CA TYR A 149 4.73 12.52 9.03
C TYR A 149 4.36 12.76 7.57
N ARG A 150 3.14 12.38 7.17
CA ARG A 150 2.72 12.41 5.78
C ARG A 150 1.32 12.99 5.63
N ALA A 151 1.14 13.82 4.62
CA ALA A 151 -0.15 14.27 4.13
C ALA A 151 -0.31 13.85 2.67
N ARG A 152 -1.43 13.22 2.32
CA ARG A 152 -1.74 12.78 0.97
C ARG A 152 -3.12 13.27 0.57
N PHE A 153 -3.20 13.91 -0.58
CA PHE A 153 -4.44 14.31 -1.24
C PHE A 153 -4.62 13.50 -2.52
N VAL A 154 -5.84 13.05 -2.81
CA VAL A 154 -6.18 12.32 -4.03
C VAL A 154 -7.43 12.91 -4.67
N GLU A 155 -7.36 13.22 -5.94
CA GLU A 155 -8.50 13.46 -6.82
C GLU A 155 -8.69 12.22 -7.71
N PRO A 156 -9.66 11.34 -7.41
CA PRO A 156 -9.80 10.05 -8.09
C PRO A 156 -10.16 10.15 -9.57
N TYR A 157 -10.74 11.29 -9.99
CA TYR A 157 -11.21 11.49 -11.37
C TYR A 157 -10.73 12.83 -11.91
N PHE A 158 -9.42 12.93 -12.06
CA PHE A 158 -8.76 14.12 -12.53
C PHE A 158 -9.24 14.52 -13.92
N PHE A 159 -9.65 15.79 -14.09
CA PHE A 159 -10.28 16.31 -15.30
C PHE A 159 -11.50 15.48 -15.80
N ARG A 160 -12.25 14.85 -14.90
CA ARG A 160 -13.41 14.00 -15.24
C ARG A 160 -13.05 12.81 -16.13
N SER A 161 -11.85 12.29 -16.00
CA SER A 161 -11.31 11.15 -16.71
C SER A 161 -11.13 9.96 -15.75
N ASP A 162 -10.74 8.80 -16.29
CA ASP A 162 -10.40 7.60 -15.52
C ASP A 162 -8.99 7.67 -14.90
N PHE A 163 -8.39 8.86 -14.86
CA PHE A 163 -7.13 9.10 -14.21
C PHE A 163 -7.35 9.66 -12.81
N SER A 164 -6.66 9.12 -11.82
CA SER A 164 -6.53 9.76 -10.52
C SER A 164 -5.26 10.61 -10.47
N PHE A 165 -5.31 11.69 -9.71
CA PHE A 165 -4.16 12.53 -9.42
C PHE A 165 -3.94 12.56 -7.93
N SER A 166 -2.70 12.44 -7.49
CA SER A 166 -2.34 12.53 -6.07
C SER A 166 -1.17 13.46 -5.85
N ILE A 167 -1.20 14.15 -4.72
CA ILE A 167 -0.07 14.90 -4.16
C ILE A 167 0.19 14.35 -2.78
N THR A 168 1.45 14.09 -2.47
CA THR A 168 1.91 13.67 -1.16
C THR A 168 3.03 14.59 -0.72
N GLY A 169 3.03 14.99 0.55
CA GLY A 169 4.12 15.72 1.17
C GLY A 169 4.35 15.23 2.58
N GLY A 170 5.58 15.29 3.05
CA GLY A 170 5.88 14.79 4.39
C GLY A 170 7.33 14.99 4.80
N THR A 171 7.62 14.60 6.03
CA THR A 171 8.97 14.55 6.58
C THR A 171 9.20 13.19 7.23
N ALA A 172 10.44 12.73 7.20
CA ALA A 172 10.85 11.53 7.93
C ALA A 172 12.18 11.78 8.63
N TYR A 173 12.36 11.14 9.77
CA TYR A 173 13.61 11.10 10.53
C TYR A 173 13.96 9.64 10.79
N TYR A 174 15.24 9.30 10.58
CA TYR A 174 15.76 7.96 10.84
C TYR A 174 17.07 8.06 11.63
N ASP A 175 17.11 7.43 12.81
CA ASP A 175 18.32 7.16 13.57
C ASP A 175 18.92 5.83 13.08
N ARG A 176 20.07 5.90 12.40
CA ARG A 176 20.79 4.75 11.81
C ARG A 176 21.90 4.24 12.71
N ARG A 177 21.88 4.58 13.98
CA ARG A 177 22.84 4.18 15.00
C ARG A 177 24.20 4.91 14.94
N THR A 178 24.81 5.12 13.80
CA THR A 178 26.09 5.81 13.63
C THR A 178 25.96 7.13 12.87
N TYR A 179 24.77 7.44 12.40
CA TYR A 179 24.40 8.71 11.75
C TYR A 179 22.88 8.86 11.74
N SER A 180 22.41 10.04 11.45
CA SER A 180 20.97 10.35 11.34
C SER A 180 20.62 10.88 9.95
N GLU A 181 19.39 10.62 9.52
CA GLU A 181 18.83 11.08 8.24
C GLU A 181 17.56 11.88 8.48
N ASP A 182 17.51 13.11 8.00
CA ASP A 182 16.28 13.90 7.85
C ASP A 182 15.85 13.93 6.39
N HIS A 183 14.57 13.73 6.13
CA HIS A 183 13.97 13.78 4.81
C HIS A 183 12.82 14.78 4.75
N ILE A 184 12.75 15.58 3.69
CA ILE A 184 11.57 16.38 3.33
C ILE A 184 11.14 15.92 1.95
N LYS A 185 10.05 15.15 1.91
CA LYS A 185 9.57 14.45 0.72
C LYS A 185 8.34 15.12 0.12
N GLY A 186 8.33 15.24 -1.20
CA GLY A 186 7.18 15.63 -1.98
C GLY A 186 7.00 14.67 -3.16
N ALA A 187 5.77 14.38 -3.53
CA ALA A 187 5.48 13.59 -4.71
C ALA A 187 4.17 14.05 -5.36
N ALA A 188 4.12 14.01 -6.68
CA ALA A 188 2.89 14.15 -7.45
C ALA A 188 2.80 12.97 -8.42
N ALA A 189 1.61 12.39 -8.59
CA ALA A 189 1.45 11.25 -9.49
C ALA A 189 0.09 11.28 -10.20
N ILE A 190 0.09 10.78 -11.43
CA ILE A 190 -1.11 10.45 -12.19
C ILE A 190 -1.15 8.94 -12.33
N GLN A 191 -2.30 8.33 -11.99
CA GLN A 191 -2.51 6.90 -12.01
C GLN A 191 -3.74 6.58 -12.85
N LYS A 192 -3.66 5.52 -13.65
CA LYS A 192 -4.77 4.94 -14.39
C LYS A 192 -5.03 3.53 -13.90
N PHE A 193 -6.31 3.22 -13.66
CA PHE A 193 -6.78 1.86 -13.45
C PHE A 193 -7.29 1.28 -14.76
N PHE A 194 -6.83 0.08 -15.12
CA PHE A 194 -7.20 -0.58 -16.38
C PHE A 194 -8.43 -1.46 -16.26
N ASP A 195 -8.81 -1.77 -15.03
CA ASP A 195 -10.00 -2.55 -14.74
C ASP A 195 -10.86 -1.87 -13.66
N ARG A 196 -12.14 -2.17 -13.68
CA ARG A 196 -13.11 -1.58 -12.75
C ARG A 196 -12.95 -2.04 -11.29
N GLY A 197 -12.26 -3.15 -11.07
CA GLY A 197 -11.93 -3.65 -9.73
C GLY A 197 -10.67 -3.04 -9.14
N HIS A 198 -10.06 -2.06 -9.83
CA HIS A 198 -8.81 -1.39 -9.44
C HIS A 198 -7.65 -2.37 -9.21
N ARG A 199 -7.68 -3.52 -9.92
CA ARG A 199 -6.68 -4.58 -9.78
C ARG A 199 -5.38 -4.25 -10.49
N LEU A 200 -5.47 -3.75 -11.72
CA LEU A 200 -4.30 -3.35 -12.52
C LEU A 200 -4.24 -1.83 -12.64
N SER A 201 -3.13 -1.25 -12.24
CA SER A 201 -2.91 0.19 -12.34
C SER A 201 -1.49 0.52 -12.80
N LEU A 202 -1.38 1.62 -13.55
CA LEU A 202 -0.12 2.23 -13.95
C LEU A 202 -0.10 3.66 -13.42
N ALA A 203 0.94 4.01 -12.69
CA ALA A 203 1.17 5.36 -12.19
C ALA A 203 2.47 5.94 -12.75
N LEU A 204 2.41 7.20 -13.15
CA LEU A 204 3.57 8.03 -13.43
C LEU A 204 3.64 9.12 -12.37
N GLY A 205 4.69 9.12 -11.59
CA GLY A 205 4.93 10.08 -10.53
C GLY A 205 6.21 10.87 -10.76
N TYR A 206 6.34 11.92 -9.99
CA TYR A 206 7.57 12.67 -9.83
C TYR A 206 7.80 12.86 -8.33
N ILE A 207 8.97 12.46 -7.87
CA ILE A 207 9.39 12.49 -6.47
C ILE A 207 10.45 13.57 -6.30
N ALA A 208 10.37 14.33 -5.23
CA ALA A 208 11.40 15.25 -4.78
C ALA A 208 11.68 14.93 -3.29
N ASP A 209 12.94 14.78 -2.93
CA ASP A 209 13.38 14.48 -1.58
C ASP A 209 14.62 15.31 -1.23
N ALA A 210 14.52 16.15 -0.22
CA ALA A 210 15.66 16.84 0.36
C ALA A 210 16.14 16.03 1.57
N VAL A 211 17.26 15.34 1.40
CA VAL A 211 17.88 14.49 2.41
C VAL A 211 18.96 15.27 3.12
N ARG A 212 19.06 15.12 4.44
CA ARG A 212 20.16 15.62 5.24
C ARG A 212 20.73 14.49 6.09
N VAL A 213 21.99 14.16 5.87
CA VAL A 213 22.77 13.22 6.68
C VAL A 213 23.59 14.04 7.68
N HIS A 214 23.50 13.68 8.96
CA HIS A 214 24.14 14.41 10.06
C HIS A 214 24.37 13.51 11.29
N ASP A 215 24.98 14.08 12.34
CA ASP A 215 25.27 13.38 13.61
C ASP A 215 26.06 12.09 13.38
N LEU A 216 27.15 12.19 12.58
CA LEU A 216 28.01 11.06 12.27
C LEU A 216 28.94 10.76 13.45
N ASP A 217 28.92 9.51 13.90
CA ASP A 217 29.88 8.99 14.85
C ASP A 217 31.23 8.68 14.17
N ASP A 218 32.31 8.58 14.94
CA ASP A 218 33.67 8.26 14.43
C ASP A 218 33.71 6.88 13.72
N ASP A 219 32.80 5.97 14.04
CA ASP A 219 32.67 4.63 13.43
C ASP A 219 31.57 4.55 12.37
N ALA A 220 31.08 5.70 11.89
CA ALA A 220 30.18 5.75 10.75
C ALA A 220 30.90 5.23 9.49
N PRO A 221 30.15 4.60 8.53
CA PRO A 221 30.76 4.10 7.30
C PRO A 221 31.30 5.24 6.44
N ALA A 222 32.34 4.97 5.65
CA ALA A 222 32.95 5.96 4.75
C ALA A 222 31.91 6.63 3.83
N ASP A 223 30.99 5.84 3.29
CA ASP A 223 29.89 6.31 2.43
C ASP A 223 28.96 7.32 3.15
N ALA A 224 28.85 7.30 4.48
CA ALA A 224 28.06 8.29 5.23
C ALA A 224 28.76 9.65 5.31
N PHE A 225 30.09 9.65 5.45
CA PHE A 225 30.89 10.89 5.39
C PHE A 225 30.87 11.51 3.99
N ASP A 226 30.85 10.69 2.93
CA ASP A 226 30.78 11.16 1.54
C ASP A 226 29.49 11.93 1.24
N VAL A 227 28.40 11.60 1.96
CA VAL A 227 27.07 12.22 1.78
C VAL A 227 26.64 13.09 2.95
N GLU A 228 27.57 13.45 3.85
CA GLU A 228 27.30 14.34 4.97
C GLU A 228 26.77 15.69 4.47
N GLY A 229 25.70 16.20 5.07
CA GLY A 229 25.10 17.45 4.71
C GLY A 229 23.77 17.29 4.00
N ARG A 230 23.48 18.15 3.05
CA ARG A 230 22.21 18.18 2.32
C ARG A 230 22.41 17.76 0.89
N THR A 231 21.51 16.88 0.42
CA THR A 231 21.43 16.42 -0.97
C THR A 231 19.99 16.52 -1.43
N PHE A 232 19.77 17.00 -2.64
CA PHE A 232 18.44 17.06 -3.24
C PHE A 232 18.30 15.99 -4.33
N LEU A 233 17.29 15.17 -4.19
CA LEU A 233 16.92 14.12 -5.12
C LEU A 233 15.63 14.52 -5.83
N ALA A 234 15.58 14.33 -7.14
CA ALA A 234 14.36 14.55 -7.90
C ALA A 234 14.32 13.59 -9.09
N TYR A 235 13.25 12.80 -9.19
CA TYR A 235 13.17 11.77 -10.23
C TYR A 235 11.74 11.37 -10.58
N PRO A 236 11.50 11.06 -11.87
CA PRO A 236 10.30 10.37 -12.30
C PRO A 236 10.28 8.93 -11.78
N ARG A 237 9.07 8.46 -11.48
CA ARG A 237 8.75 7.09 -11.07
C ARG A 237 7.67 6.52 -11.95
N LEU A 238 7.91 5.37 -12.53
CA LEU A 238 6.89 4.56 -13.18
C LEU A 238 6.57 3.37 -12.28
N GLU A 239 5.28 3.18 -11.98
CA GLU A 239 4.83 2.09 -11.12
C GLU A 239 3.67 1.33 -11.77
N LEU A 240 3.89 0.04 -12.04
CA LEU A 240 2.85 -0.90 -12.44
C LEU A 240 2.48 -1.77 -11.24
N ARG A 241 1.21 -1.79 -10.87
CA ARG A 241 0.72 -2.55 -9.73
C ARG A 241 -0.41 -3.47 -10.15
N LEU A 242 -0.26 -4.74 -9.81
CA LEU A 242 -1.32 -5.75 -9.89
C LEU A 242 -1.75 -6.13 -8.48
N ARG A 243 -3.06 -6.12 -8.24
CA ARG A 243 -3.63 -6.52 -6.96
C ARG A 243 -4.90 -7.33 -7.22
N GLU A 244 -4.76 -8.64 -7.28
CA GLU A 244 -5.89 -9.56 -7.43
C GLU A 244 -6.29 -10.18 -6.08
N ALA A 245 -5.87 -9.59 -5.00
CA ALA A 245 -6.03 -10.15 -3.69
C ALA A 245 -7.33 -9.67 -3.04
N SER A 246 -8.18 -10.62 -2.65
CA SER A 246 -9.18 -10.43 -1.61
C SER A 246 -8.45 -10.20 -0.28
N ARG A 247 -8.67 -9.08 0.34
CA ARG A 247 -8.14 -8.84 1.69
C ARG A 247 -9.07 -9.50 2.71
N ASP A 248 -8.71 -10.69 3.14
CA ASP A 248 -9.19 -11.18 4.42
C ASP A 248 -8.20 -10.73 5.50
N PHE A 249 -8.71 -10.07 6.53
CA PHE A 249 -7.90 -9.60 7.64
C PHE A 249 -7.16 -10.73 8.37
N PHE A 250 -7.65 -11.97 8.25
CA PHE A 250 -7.10 -13.15 8.96
C PHE A 250 -6.04 -13.92 8.18
N SER A 251 -6.12 -13.95 6.89
CA SER A 251 -5.26 -14.78 6.04
C SER A 251 -4.26 -14.00 5.20
N GLY A 252 -4.19 -12.69 5.38
CA GLY A 252 -3.46 -11.85 4.44
C GLY A 252 -4.19 -11.75 3.08
N PRO A 253 -3.57 -11.14 2.08
CA PRO A 253 -4.16 -11.09 0.76
C PRO A 253 -4.23 -12.51 0.17
N ARG A 254 -5.43 -12.96 -0.22
CA ARG A 254 -5.60 -14.17 -1.03
C ARG A 254 -5.51 -13.79 -2.50
N GLY A 255 -4.77 -14.59 -3.26
CA GLY A 255 -4.58 -14.36 -4.68
C GLY A 255 -3.18 -13.90 -5.01
N PHE A 256 -3.06 -13.09 -6.00
CA PHE A 256 -1.79 -12.65 -6.54
C PHE A 256 -1.67 -11.12 -6.43
N SER A 257 -0.53 -10.63 -5.97
CA SER A 257 -0.17 -9.22 -6.07
C SER A 257 1.23 -9.05 -6.63
N GLY A 258 1.45 -7.95 -7.35
CA GLY A 258 2.75 -7.64 -7.93
C GLY A 258 2.95 -6.14 -8.02
N LEU A 259 4.19 -5.74 -7.92
CA LEU A 259 4.66 -4.38 -8.10
C LEU A 259 5.88 -4.40 -9.02
N LEU A 260 5.90 -3.52 -10.01
CA LEU A 260 7.11 -3.15 -10.73
C LEU A 260 7.26 -1.64 -10.63
N ARG A 261 8.41 -1.18 -10.14
CA ARG A 261 8.76 0.22 -10.00
C ARG A 261 10.07 0.52 -10.71
N LEU A 262 10.08 1.60 -11.45
CA LEU A 262 11.27 2.12 -12.14
C LEU A 262 11.44 3.59 -11.76
N ASP A 263 12.62 3.94 -11.30
CA ASP A 263 13.03 5.30 -10.96
C ASP A 263 14.29 5.67 -11.76
N ALA A 264 14.41 6.95 -12.15
CA ALA A 264 15.58 7.45 -12.85
C ALA A 264 15.92 8.87 -12.38
N ALA A 265 16.91 9.00 -11.53
CA ALA A 265 17.43 10.27 -11.03
C ALA A 265 18.60 10.75 -11.87
N GLY A 266 18.82 12.05 -11.92
CA GLY A 266 19.98 12.68 -12.56
C GLY A 266 19.79 14.17 -12.85
N ASP A 267 20.79 14.81 -13.41
CA ASP A 267 20.78 16.25 -13.72
C ASP A 267 19.54 16.69 -14.52
N VAL A 268 19.14 15.89 -15.51
CA VAL A 268 17.96 16.19 -16.35
C VAL A 268 16.68 16.22 -15.55
N THR A 269 16.62 15.47 -14.46
CA THR A 269 15.48 15.43 -13.54
C THR A 269 15.63 16.39 -12.37
N GLY A 270 16.72 17.17 -12.31
CA GLY A 270 16.99 18.10 -11.22
C GLY A 270 17.50 17.45 -9.95
N SER A 271 17.98 16.21 -10.01
CA SER A 271 18.61 15.49 -8.92
C SER A 271 20.11 15.80 -8.87
N GLU A 272 20.65 15.96 -7.67
CA GLU A 272 22.10 16.10 -7.44
C GLU A 272 22.82 14.74 -7.49
N VAL A 273 22.07 13.64 -7.54
CA VAL A 273 22.59 12.28 -7.62
C VAL A 273 22.03 11.57 -8.84
N ASP A 274 22.89 10.86 -9.55
CA ASP A 274 22.54 10.11 -10.75
C ASP A 274 22.41 8.61 -10.41
N PHE A 275 21.17 8.06 -10.52
CA PHE A 275 20.96 6.62 -10.44
C PHE A 275 19.74 6.16 -11.23
N THR A 276 19.74 4.88 -11.55
CA THR A 276 18.56 4.17 -12.05
C THR A 276 18.23 3.02 -11.09
N ARG A 277 16.94 2.83 -10.78
CA ARG A 277 16.47 1.78 -9.88
C ARG A 277 15.30 1.03 -10.49
N ALA A 278 15.34 -0.29 -10.39
CA ALA A 278 14.23 -1.19 -10.66
C ALA A 278 13.92 -2.01 -9.41
N LEU A 279 12.65 -2.08 -9.03
CA LEU A 279 12.16 -2.92 -7.96
C LEU A 279 10.96 -3.73 -8.47
N ALA A 280 11.00 -5.04 -8.28
CA ALA A 280 9.85 -5.91 -8.56
C ALA A 280 9.54 -6.74 -7.32
N THR A 281 8.26 -6.84 -6.96
CA THR A 281 7.78 -7.76 -5.93
C THR A 281 6.61 -8.56 -6.45
N LEU A 282 6.56 -9.82 -6.04
CA LEU A 282 5.50 -10.75 -6.37
C LEU A 282 5.09 -11.48 -5.09
N ASP A 283 3.79 -11.51 -4.81
CA ASP A 283 3.22 -12.21 -3.67
C ASP A 283 2.06 -13.08 -4.15
N TRP A 284 2.02 -14.30 -3.70
CA TRP A 284 0.94 -15.22 -3.95
C TRP A 284 0.52 -15.91 -2.66
N SER A 285 -0.79 -15.91 -2.40
CA SER A 285 -1.35 -16.56 -1.22
C SER A 285 -2.53 -17.45 -1.60
N MET A 286 -2.55 -18.65 -1.08
CA MET A 286 -3.61 -19.61 -1.29
C MET A 286 -4.13 -20.16 0.04
N GLY A 287 -5.45 -20.07 0.22
CA GLY A 287 -6.15 -20.66 1.37
C GLY A 287 -6.62 -22.09 1.08
N PHE A 288 -6.33 -23.01 1.99
CA PHE A 288 -6.86 -24.37 2.00
C PHE A 288 -7.95 -24.46 3.06
N PHE A 289 -8.99 -25.23 2.80
CA PHE A 289 -10.16 -25.38 3.70
C PHE A 289 -10.93 -24.08 3.96
N ALA A 290 -10.82 -23.11 3.05
CA ALA A 290 -11.36 -21.75 3.17
C ALA A 290 -12.91 -21.67 3.37
N ARG A 291 -13.63 -22.79 3.22
CA ARG A 291 -15.08 -22.85 3.49
C ARG A 291 -15.41 -22.85 4.99
N ILE A 292 -14.43 -23.12 5.82
CA ILE A 292 -14.55 -23.16 7.28
C ILE A 292 -13.43 -22.26 7.82
N PRO A 293 -13.72 -20.97 8.13
CA PRO A 293 -12.71 -20.00 8.55
C PRO A 293 -11.85 -20.46 9.73
N GLU A 294 -12.42 -21.27 10.62
CA GLU A 294 -11.74 -21.84 11.79
C GLU A 294 -10.70 -22.90 11.42
N LEU A 295 -10.75 -23.44 10.20
CA LEU A 295 -9.85 -24.49 9.71
C LEU A 295 -9.00 -24.01 8.52
N GLU A 296 -9.02 -22.74 8.21
CA GLU A 296 -8.32 -22.25 7.04
C GLU A 296 -6.81 -22.21 7.24
N HIS A 297 -6.10 -22.96 6.43
CA HIS A 297 -4.65 -22.94 6.30
C HIS A 297 -4.26 -22.01 5.14
N VAL A 298 -3.20 -21.26 5.28
CA VAL A 298 -2.71 -20.33 4.25
C VAL A 298 -1.27 -20.63 3.91
N LEU A 299 -0.99 -20.84 2.62
CA LEU A 299 0.35 -20.85 2.06
C LEU A 299 0.57 -19.49 1.40
N HIS A 300 1.66 -18.83 1.76
CA HIS A 300 2.14 -17.61 1.14
C HIS A 300 3.52 -17.83 0.52
N VAL A 301 3.73 -17.28 -0.66
CA VAL A 301 5.01 -17.26 -1.38
C VAL A 301 5.23 -15.83 -1.85
N GLY A 302 6.33 -15.23 -1.39
CA GLY A 302 6.79 -13.92 -1.79
C GLY A 302 8.15 -13.96 -2.44
N ALA A 303 8.39 -13.05 -3.38
CA ALA A 303 9.70 -12.82 -3.98
C ALA A 303 9.90 -11.34 -4.27
N ALA A 304 11.11 -10.85 -4.09
CA ALA A 304 11.52 -9.51 -4.44
C ALA A 304 12.81 -9.52 -5.24
N PHE A 305 12.91 -8.56 -6.13
CA PHE A 305 14.08 -8.28 -6.96
C PHE A 305 14.32 -6.79 -6.94
N GLY A 306 15.51 -6.36 -6.57
CA GLY A 306 15.99 -4.99 -6.57
C GLY A 306 17.26 -4.88 -7.43
N TRP A 307 17.28 -3.90 -8.28
CA TRP A 307 18.48 -3.51 -9.01
C TRP A 307 18.61 -1.99 -8.98
N MET A 308 19.83 -1.55 -8.76
CA MET A 308 20.17 -0.13 -8.74
C MET A 308 21.55 0.04 -9.36
N GLU A 309 21.77 1.16 -10.01
CA GLU A 309 23.07 1.51 -10.59
C GLU A 309 23.24 3.03 -10.58
N GLY A 310 24.33 3.48 -9.95
CA GLY A 310 24.77 4.86 -10.01
C GLY A 310 25.51 5.17 -11.32
N ARG A 311 25.43 6.40 -11.79
CA ARG A 311 26.13 6.85 -13.00
C ARG A 311 27.30 7.75 -12.62
N GLY A 312 28.48 7.13 -12.50
CA GLY A 312 29.73 7.85 -12.21
C GLY A 312 30.09 7.91 -10.73
N GLU A 313 29.10 7.96 -9.84
CA GLU A 313 29.26 7.90 -8.40
C GLU A 313 28.42 6.76 -7.80
N PRO A 314 28.81 6.19 -6.64
CA PRO A 314 28.00 5.19 -5.96
C PRO A 314 26.65 5.76 -5.57
N VAL A 315 25.62 4.92 -5.56
CA VAL A 315 24.32 5.33 -5.04
C VAL A 315 24.42 5.65 -3.55
N PRO A 316 23.89 6.78 -3.07
CA PRO A 316 23.94 7.12 -1.65
C PRO A 316 23.32 6.03 -0.77
N LEU A 317 23.93 5.83 0.41
CA LEU A 317 23.50 4.77 1.32
C LEU A 317 22.01 4.86 1.72
N TYR A 318 21.43 6.02 1.81
CA TYR A 318 20.00 6.21 2.16
C TYR A 318 19.02 5.80 1.03
N GLU A 319 19.51 5.56 -0.20
CA GLU A 319 18.71 5.06 -1.33
C GLU A 319 18.89 3.56 -1.60
N ARG A 320 19.94 2.92 -1.05
CA ARG A 320 20.26 1.50 -1.26
C ARG A 320 19.25 0.56 -0.63
N PHE A 321 19.26 -0.68 -1.06
CA PHE A 321 18.46 -1.75 -0.47
C PHE A 321 19.10 -2.25 0.83
N TYR A 322 18.25 -2.67 1.77
CA TYR A 322 18.65 -3.24 3.04
C TYR A 322 17.76 -4.43 3.40
N LEU A 323 18.37 -5.51 3.90
CA LEU A 323 17.69 -6.69 4.38
C LEU A 323 17.99 -6.97 5.85
N GLY A 324 17.12 -7.76 6.49
CA GLY A 324 17.17 -8.11 7.91
C GLY A 324 16.05 -7.48 8.71
N GLY A 325 15.74 -8.10 9.82
CA GLY A 325 14.62 -7.74 10.69
C GLY A 325 13.29 -8.38 10.31
N PRO A 326 12.29 -8.29 11.20
CA PRO A 326 11.05 -9.04 11.10
C PRO A 326 10.17 -8.70 9.89
N ARG A 327 10.47 -7.62 9.18
CA ARG A 327 9.68 -7.15 8.02
C ARG A 327 10.24 -7.56 6.67
N THR A 328 11.54 -7.86 6.59
CA THR A 328 12.21 -8.14 5.32
C THR A 328 12.86 -9.52 5.32
N PHE A 329 13.59 -9.87 6.38
CA PHE A 329 14.28 -11.15 6.50
C PHE A 329 14.46 -11.54 7.97
N PRO A 330 13.42 -12.10 8.65
CA PRO A 330 13.54 -12.66 9.99
C PRO A 330 14.70 -13.68 10.09
N GLY A 331 15.35 -13.74 11.24
CA GLY A 331 16.56 -14.54 11.44
C GLY A 331 17.86 -13.72 11.40
N PHE A 332 17.74 -12.45 10.95
CA PHE A 332 18.82 -11.48 10.98
C PHE A 332 18.36 -10.18 11.65
N GLU A 333 19.30 -9.48 12.31
CA GLU A 333 19.03 -8.16 12.87
C GLU A 333 18.59 -7.17 11.77
N TYR A 334 17.83 -6.16 12.17
CA TYR A 334 17.31 -5.12 11.25
C TYR A 334 18.44 -4.44 10.48
N ARG A 335 18.34 -4.48 9.12
CA ARG A 335 19.31 -3.94 8.16
C ARG A 335 20.72 -4.55 8.25
N ARG A 336 20.90 -5.71 8.85
CA ARG A 336 22.20 -6.32 9.16
C ARG A 336 22.50 -7.56 8.32
N LEU A 337 21.81 -7.75 7.22
CA LEU A 337 22.12 -8.75 6.22
C LEU A 337 22.68 -8.03 4.99
N GLY A 338 23.85 -8.45 4.49
CA GLY A 338 24.48 -7.94 3.28
C GLY A 338 25.73 -7.10 3.53
N PRO A 339 26.08 -6.14 2.66
CA PRO A 339 27.33 -5.39 2.72
C PRO A 339 27.46 -4.51 3.97
N HIS A 340 28.66 -4.53 4.55
CA HIS A 340 29.04 -3.73 5.73
C HIS A 340 30.34 -2.98 5.48
N ASP A 341 30.48 -1.82 6.12
CA ASP A 341 31.76 -1.16 6.35
C ASP A 341 32.06 -1.27 7.86
N GLY A 342 33.05 -2.07 8.21
CA GLY A 342 33.33 -2.44 9.58
C GLY A 342 32.14 -3.14 10.25
N LYS A 343 31.47 -2.45 11.19
CA LYS A 343 30.27 -2.98 11.88
C LYS A 343 28.97 -2.35 11.41
N THR A 344 29.03 -1.41 10.49
CA THR A 344 27.85 -0.64 10.05
C THR A 344 27.38 -1.14 8.68
N PRO A 345 26.08 -1.46 8.52
CA PRO A 345 25.55 -1.88 7.24
C PRO A 345 25.55 -0.69 6.28
N VAL A 346 25.99 -0.93 5.05
CA VAL A 346 26.02 0.09 3.98
C VAL A 346 24.98 -0.16 2.90
N GLY A 347 24.22 -1.27 2.99
CA GLY A 347 23.23 -1.66 1.99
C GLY A 347 23.85 -2.12 0.67
N GLY A 348 22.99 -2.55 -0.23
CA GLY A 348 23.39 -3.07 -1.54
C GLY A 348 22.60 -2.44 -2.69
N GLU A 349 23.15 -2.53 -3.88
CA GLU A 349 22.49 -2.11 -5.13
C GLU A 349 21.84 -3.28 -5.87
N GLY A 350 22.16 -4.53 -5.50
CA GLY A 350 21.53 -5.75 -5.98
C GLY A 350 20.85 -6.52 -4.85
N ASP A 351 19.55 -6.77 -4.97
CA ASP A 351 18.72 -7.48 -4.01
C ASP A 351 17.91 -8.57 -4.70
N VAL A 352 18.01 -9.80 -4.19
CA VAL A 352 17.14 -10.92 -4.60
C VAL A 352 16.79 -11.72 -3.36
N HIS A 353 15.54 -11.70 -2.95
CA HIS A 353 15.10 -12.50 -1.82
C HIS A 353 13.70 -13.08 -2.00
N GLY A 354 13.37 -14.07 -1.22
CA GLY A 354 12.05 -14.66 -1.22
C GLY A 354 11.71 -15.36 0.09
N VAL A 355 10.42 -15.58 0.25
CA VAL A 355 9.85 -16.17 1.45
C VAL A 355 8.78 -17.20 1.07
N VAL A 356 8.74 -18.28 1.82
CA VAL A 356 7.60 -19.20 1.86
C VAL A 356 7.15 -19.32 3.29
N ASP A 357 5.92 -19.00 3.58
CA ASP A 357 5.34 -19.24 4.88
C ASP A 357 4.01 -20.01 4.79
N TYR A 358 3.76 -20.80 5.82
CA TYR A 358 2.56 -21.60 5.95
C TYR A 358 1.97 -21.41 7.33
N SER A 359 0.75 -20.88 7.37
CA SER A 359 0.04 -20.59 8.62
C SER A 359 -1.25 -21.41 8.73
N PHE A 360 -1.62 -21.74 9.96
CA PHE A 360 -2.84 -22.48 10.26
C PHE A 360 -3.46 -21.99 11.57
N PRO A 361 -4.79 -22.11 11.75
CA PRO A 361 -5.46 -21.72 12.98
C PRO A 361 -5.11 -22.69 14.11
N PHE A 362 -4.92 -22.17 15.33
CA PHE A 362 -4.64 -22.99 16.51
C PHE A 362 -5.48 -22.54 17.68
N LEU A 363 -6.35 -23.42 18.20
CA LEU A 363 -7.28 -23.18 19.30
C LEU A 363 -8.32 -22.09 19.05
N ARG A 364 -7.91 -20.97 18.49
CA ARG A 364 -8.76 -19.79 18.19
C ARG A 364 -8.30 -19.15 16.89
N PRO A 365 -9.20 -18.50 16.13
CA PRO A 365 -8.84 -17.81 14.90
C PRO A 365 -7.80 -16.69 15.10
N GLU A 366 -7.77 -16.11 16.32
CA GLU A 366 -6.87 -15.02 16.68
C GLU A 366 -5.43 -15.46 16.94
N VAL A 367 -5.17 -16.76 16.99
CA VAL A 367 -3.84 -17.34 17.21
C VAL A 367 -3.50 -18.26 16.05
N ARG A 368 -2.55 -17.85 15.23
CA ARG A 368 -2.12 -18.60 14.05
C ARG A 368 -0.61 -18.88 14.12
N PRO A 369 -0.22 -20.11 14.47
CA PRO A 369 1.15 -20.54 14.25
C PRO A 369 1.48 -20.54 12.76
N PHE A 370 2.75 -20.28 12.44
CA PHE A 370 3.26 -20.39 11.08
C PHE A 370 4.66 -21.00 11.07
N ALA A 371 5.01 -21.63 9.97
CA ALA A 371 6.37 -22.01 9.62
C ALA A 371 6.84 -21.10 8.48
N ILE A 372 8.12 -20.73 8.46
CA ILE A 372 8.70 -19.83 7.50
C ILE A 372 10.06 -20.35 7.02
N PHE A 373 10.29 -20.19 5.72
CA PHE A 373 11.59 -20.37 5.09
C PHE A 373 11.88 -19.16 4.20
N GLU A 374 13.07 -18.61 4.34
CA GLU A 374 13.52 -17.45 3.59
C GLU A 374 14.86 -17.72 2.94
N TRP A 375 15.06 -17.11 1.80
CA TRP A 375 16.33 -17.16 1.06
C TRP A 375 16.56 -15.83 0.36
N GLY A 376 17.82 -15.47 0.17
CA GLY A 376 18.15 -14.26 -0.57
C GLY A 376 19.60 -13.85 -0.46
N ASP A 377 19.90 -12.80 -1.20
CA ASP A 377 21.21 -12.18 -1.21
C ASP A 377 21.08 -10.69 -1.46
N LEU A 378 21.94 -9.91 -0.80
CA LEU A 378 22.06 -8.47 -0.95
C LEU A 378 23.53 -8.14 -1.15
N GLU A 379 23.86 -7.56 -2.30
CA GLU A 379 25.24 -7.34 -2.71
C GLU A 379 25.46 -5.90 -3.22
N PRO A 380 26.71 -5.39 -3.22
CA PRO A 380 27.02 -4.06 -3.77
C PRO A 380 26.59 -3.87 -5.23
N ALA A 381 26.49 -4.94 -6.00
CA ALA A 381 26.00 -4.92 -7.37
C ALA A 381 25.24 -6.20 -7.72
N LEU A 382 24.23 -6.10 -8.56
CA LEU A 382 23.44 -7.26 -9.01
C LEU A 382 24.31 -8.38 -9.63
N SER A 383 25.37 -8.01 -10.31
CA SER A 383 26.31 -8.98 -10.92
C SER A 383 27.09 -9.83 -9.91
N GLN A 384 27.09 -9.44 -8.65
CA GLN A 384 27.76 -10.16 -7.56
C GLN A 384 26.82 -11.14 -6.84
N ILE A 385 25.52 -11.07 -7.08
CA ILE A 385 24.54 -12.01 -6.52
C ILE A 385 24.85 -13.42 -7.01
N SER A 386 24.96 -14.35 -6.05
CA SER A 386 25.27 -15.74 -6.32
C SER A 386 24.42 -16.66 -5.45
N THR A 387 23.79 -17.66 -6.09
CA THR A 387 23.01 -18.67 -5.37
C THR A 387 23.84 -19.50 -4.38
N GLU A 388 25.16 -19.55 -4.55
CA GLU A 388 26.07 -20.23 -3.63
C GLU A 388 26.24 -19.47 -2.31
N ARG A 389 25.99 -18.15 -2.33
CA ARG A 389 26.08 -17.26 -1.18
C ARG A 389 24.73 -16.86 -0.61
N PHE A 390 23.64 -17.46 -1.09
CA PHE A 390 22.33 -17.13 -0.56
C PHE A 390 22.28 -17.37 0.94
N ARG A 391 21.93 -16.32 1.67
CA ARG A 391 21.53 -16.44 3.06
C ARG A 391 20.22 -17.20 3.09
N THR A 392 20.08 -18.07 4.05
CA THR A 392 18.85 -18.85 4.25
C THR A 392 18.49 -18.88 5.71
N ALA A 393 17.21 -18.79 6.01
CA ALA A 393 16.70 -18.87 7.36
C ALA A 393 15.44 -19.75 7.40
N VAL A 394 15.26 -20.44 8.52
CA VAL A 394 14.12 -21.30 8.75
C VAL A 394 13.61 -21.16 10.18
N GLY A 395 12.33 -21.20 10.35
CA GLY A 395 11.75 -21.08 11.67
C GLY A 395 10.24 -21.12 11.64
N GLY A 396 9.68 -20.47 12.62
CA GLY A 396 8.24 -20.33 12.74
C GLY A 396 7.90 -19.26 13.75
N GLY A 397 6.63 -19.09 14.00
CA GLY A 397 6.17 -18.07 14.90
C GLY A 397 4.69 -18.12 15.19
N LEU A 398 4.21 -17.05 15.77
CA LEU A 398 2.81 -16.86 16.12
C LEU A 398 2.32 -15.53 15.55
N GLN A 399 1.27 -15.59 14.75
CA GLN A 399 0.47 -14.42 14.42
C GLN A 399 -0.66 -14.31 15.45
N LEU A 400 -0.68 -13.22 16.18
CA LEU A 400 -1.62 -12.97 17.25
C LEU A 400 -2.46 -11.74 16.91
N ARG A 401 -3.69 -11.70 17.41
CA ARG A 401 -4.59 -10.56 17.27
C ARG A 401 -5.28 -10.26 18.57
N PHE A 402 -5.02 -9.10 19.06
CA PHE A 402 -5.60 -8.61 20.29
C PHE A 402 -6.70 -7.59 19.97
N LYS A 403 -7.81 -7.67 20.67
CA LYS A 403 -8.83 -6.63 20.61
C LYS A 403 -8.68 -5.70 21.82
N ILE A 404 -8.17 -4.48 21.56
CA ILE A 404 -7.98 -3.45 22.58
C ILE A 404 -8.86 -2.26 22.23
N ALA A 405 -9.72 -1.83 23.14
CA ALA A 405 -10.68 -0.72 22.94
C ALA A 405 -11.50 -0.81 21.63
N GLY A 406 -11.84 -2.03 21.22
CA GLY A 406 -12.59 -2.28 19.99
C GLY A 406 -11.75 -2.38 18.71
N GLN A 407 -10.48 -2.02 18.74
CA GLN A 407 -9.53 -2.14 17.63
C GLN A 407 -8.78 -3.48 17.70
N LEU A 408 -8.53 -4.07 16.53
CA LEU A 408 -7.72 -5.27 16.40
C LEU A 408 -6.26 -4.87 16.21
N ILE A 409 -5.41 -5.29 17.13
CA ILE A 409 -3.96 -5.04 17.11
C ILE A 409 -3.26 -6.34 16.72
N PRO A 410 -2.60 -6.39 15.55
CA PRO A 410 -1.81 -7.55 15.17
C PRO A 410 -0.49 -7.58 15.94
N ALA A 411 0.00 -8.77 16.23
CA ALA A 411 1.35 -9.01 16.71
C ALA A 411 1.91 -10.27 16.04
N ASN A 412 3.15 -10.20 15.59
CA ASN A 412 3.84 -11.35 15.07
C ASN A 412 5.10 -11.59 15.91
N LEU A 413 5.27 -12.84 16.32
CA LEU A 413 6.45 -13.30 17.05
C LEU A 413 7.17 -14.28 16.13
N TYR A 414 8.47 -14.11 15.95
CA TYR A 414 9.31 -14.92 15.08
C TYR A 414 10.39 -15.61 15.88
N TRP A 415 10.55 -16.90 15.69
CA TRP A 415 11.69 -17.70 16.13
C TRP A 415 12.31 -18.30 14.87
N VAL A 416 13.25 -17.60 14.29
CA VAL A 416 13.84 -17.94 13.00
C VAL A 416 15.34 -18.02 13.14
N LYS A 417 15.92 -19.12 12.67
CA LYS A 417 17.36 -19.37 12.73
C LYS A 417 17.97 -19.27 11.34
N ALA A 418 19.03 -18.50 11.20
CA ALA A 418 19.87 -18.54 10.02
C ALA A 418 20.47 -19.94 9.83
N LEU A 419 20.36 -20.49 8.63
CA LEU A 419 20.99 -21.74 8.20
C LEU A 419 22.28 -21.48 7.42
N ALA A 420 22.29 -20.39 6.67
CA ALA A 420 23.47 -19.89 5.95
C ALA A 420 23.54 -18.37 6.12
N SER A 421 24.68 -17.89 6.49
CA SER A 421 25.02 -16.46 6.70
C SER A 421 26.47 -16.21 6.29
N GLU A 422 26.80 -14.97 5.96
CA GLU A 422 28.15 -14.52 5.72
C GLU A 422 28.75 -13.97 7.05
N PRO A 423 30.09 -13.89 7.17
CA PRO A 423 30.74 -13.50 8.45
C PRO A 423 30.35 -12.10 8.97
N GLU A 424 29.92 -11.20 8.08
CA GLU A 424 29.54 -9.83 8.42
C GLU A 424 28.09 -9.70 8.85
N ASP A 425 27.25 -10.68 8.48
CA ASP A 425 25.84 -10.70 8.84
C ASP A 425 25.64 -10.82 10.35
N ARG A 426 24.55 -10.26 10.87
CA ARG A 426 24.16 -10.38 12.27
C ARG A 426 22.89 -11.19 12.39
N GLU A 427 23.02 -12.38 13.00
CA GLU A 427 21.90 -13.28 13.24
C GLU A 427 21.08 -12.85 14.45
N GLU A 428 19.75 -12.97 14.35
CA GLU A 428 18.79 -12.72 15.43
C GLU A 428 17.78 -13.85 15.50
N LEU A 429 17.81 -14.66 16.54
CA LEU A 429 16.92 -15.82 16.67
C LEU A 429 15.47 -15.42 16.93
N PHE A 430 15.24 -14.34 17.68
CA PHE A 430 13.91 -13.89 18.07
C PHE A 430 13.69 -12.45 17.66
N SER A 431 12.63 -12.21 16.91
CA SER A 431 12.17 -10.87 16.58
C SER A 431 10.64 -10.77 16.66
N PHE A 432 10.11 -9.58 16.67
CA PHE A 432 8.69 -9.37 16.78
C PHE A 432 8.23 -8.09 16.07
N THR A 433 6.95 -8.08 15.72
CA THR A 433 6.21 -6.86 15.35
C THR A 433 4.97 -6.75 16.21
N LEU A 434 4.66 -5.58 16.70
CA LEU A 434 3.46 -5.30 17.48
C LEU A 434 2.81 -4.04 16.94
N GLY A 435 1.49 -4.09 16.74
CA GLY A 435 0.72 -2.93 16.31
C GLY A 435 0.51 -2.85 14.81
N ILE A 436 0.48 -1.65 14.28
CA ILE A 436 0.07 -1.40 12.91
C ILE A 436 1.16 -1.90 11.94
N ASN A 437 0.75 -2.61 10.89
CA ASN A 437 1.64 -2.88 9.76
C ASN A 437 1.88 -1.56 9.02
N PHE A 438 3.09 -1.07 9.12
CA PHE A 438 3.54 0.13 8.37
C PHE A 438 3.78 -0.19 6.90
#